data_6e381699db1cdad1d712896f52ed4b11
#
_entry.id   6e381699db1cdad1d712896f52ed4b11
#
_cell.length_a   1.000
_cell.length_b   1.000
_cell.length_c   1.000
_cell.angle_alpha   90.00
_cell.angle_beta   90.00
_cell.angle_gamma   90.00
#
_symmetry.space_group_name_H-M   'P 1'
#
loop_
_entity.id
_entity.type
_entity.pdbx_description
1 polymer ?
#
loop_
_entity_poly.entity_id
_entity_poly.type
_entity_poly.pdbx_seq_one_letter_code
_entity_poly.pdbx_strand_id
1 'polypeptide(L)'
;MTSRSALYAGHVVHDRTRPKRHHLRYGVFMLLLDLDEVEALSARLRLFSRKAWNLVGFHDRDHLDDPQATLKDEILAKLSAHGLAKGVTTIRVLTMPRILGKGFNPLTVFFCHDGQDRLVATVHAVRNTFGQRHDYVMPARLGLDGWVEQEAGKAFYVSPFLPMNLRYDFETKPPAEAVSVGVDVLDEGGVILSATFAGQRRSLTDGAILKALLGHPWQVAGILVAIHWEALKIILKGFRFYPQDKATRGLRRPAAS
;
A
#
# COMPACT_ATOMS: atom_id res chain seq x y z
N MET A 1 27.14 -2.10 -6.21
CA MET A 1 26.15 -2.15 -5.11
C MET A 1 24.84 -2.65 -5.69
N THR A 2 24.27 -3.70 -5.12
CA THR A 2 22.94 -4.18 -5.52
C THR A 2 21.90 -3.15 -5.07
N SER A 3 21.03 -2.70 -6.00
CA SER A 3 19.95 -1.74 -5.70
C SER A 3 19.02 -2.31 -4.62
N ARG A 4 18.66 -1.50 -3.64
CA ARG A 4 17.66 -1.82 -2.61
C ARG A 4 16.24 -1.80 -3.19
N SER A 5 16.05 -1.05 -4.28
CA SER A 5 14.80 -1.00 -5.02
C SER A 5 14.60 -2.26 -5.86
N ALA A 6 13.35 -2.68 -6.02
CA ALA A 6 12.99 -3.90 -6.71
C ALA A 6 11.56 -3.81 -7.29
N LEU A 7 11.23 -4.72 -8.19
CA LEU A 7 9.88 -5.02 -8.61
C LEU A 7 9.43 -6.32 -7.94
N TYR A 8 8.22 -6.33 -7.37
CA TYR A 8 7.59 -7.53 -6.84
C TYR A 8 6.39 -7.88 -7.69
N ALA A 9 6.46 -9.01 -8.40
CA ALA A 9 5.36 -9.55 -9.18
C ALA A 9 4.64 -10.64 -8.38
N GLY A 10 3.33 -10.57 -8.29
CA GLY A 10 2.56 -11.45 -7.45
C GLY A 10 1.07 -11.31 -7.62
N HIS A 11 0.34 -11.47 -6.54
CA HIS A 11 -1.12 -11.35 -6.56
C HIS A 11 -1.65 -10.79 -5.25
N VAL A 12 -2.82 -10.19 -5.37
CA VAL A 12 -3.65 -9.80 -4.23
C VAL A 12 -4.76 -10.83 -4.08
N VAL A 13 -5.02 -11.22 -2.83
CA VAL A 13 -6.15 -12.06 -2.44
C VAL A 13 -7.00 -11.29 -1.47
N HIS A 14 -8.31 -11.28 -1.69
CA HIS A 14 -9.31 -10.76 -0.78
C HIS A 14 -10.24 -11.90 -0.41
N ASP A 15 -10.28 -12.23 0.87
CA ASP A 15 -11.18 -13.23 1.43
C ASP A 15 -12.13 -12.59 2.43
N ARG A 16 -13.41 -12.51 2.08
CA ARG A 16 -14.46 -12.12 3.00
C ARG A 16 -15.12 -13.37 3.54
N THR A 17 -15.16 -13.49 4.87
CA THR A 17 -15.75 -14.63 5.58
C THR A 17 -17.21 -14.37 5.97
N ARG A 18 -17.55 -13.11 6.33
CA ARG A 18 -18.87 -12.70 6.82
C ARG A 18 -19.34 -11.37 6.24
N PRO A 19 -20.66 -11.11 6.12
CA PRO A 19 -21.79 -11.99 6.37
C PRO A 19 -21.96 -13.10 5.32
N LYS A 20 -21.34 -12.95 4.15
CA LYS A 20 -21.32 -13.95 3.06
C LYS A 20 -19.89 -14.12 2.56
N ARG A 21 -19.50 -15.35 2.29
CA ARG A 21 -18.16 -15.64 1.75
C ARG A 21 -18.01 -15.05 0.37
N HIS A 22 -16.88 -14.41 0.13
CA HIS A 22 -16.50 -13.88 -1.17
C HIS A 22 -14.98 -13.90 -1.29
N HIS A 23 -14.50 -14.55 -2.34
CA HIS A 23 -13.09 -14.67 -2.66
C HIS A 23 -12.79 -13.94 -3.96
N LEU A 24 -11.72 -13.13 -3.96
CA LEU A 24 -11.21 -12.45 -5.14
C LEU A 24 -9.69 -12.57 -5.18
N ARG A 25 -9.13 -13.03 -6.30
CA ARG A 25 -7.69 -13.10 -6.54
C ARG A 25 -7.36 -12.50 -7.90
N TYR A 26 -6.34 -11.64 -7.93
CA TYR A 26 -5.86 -11.03 -9.17
C TYR A 26 -4.37 -10.76 -9.14
N GLY A 27 -3.73 -10.84 -10.31
CA GLY A 27 -2.31 -10.58 -10.47
C GLY A 27 -2.00 -9.09 -10.46
N VAL A 28 -0.93 -8.72 -9.76
CA VAL A 28 -0.41 -7.35 -9.72
C VAL A 28 1.10 -7.37 -9.61
N PHE A 29 1.73 -6.25 -9.96
CA PHE A 29 3.09 -5.97 -9.54
C PHE A 29 3.15 -4.68 -8.73
N MET A 30 4.05 -4.65 -7.76
CA MET A 30 4.36 -3.48 -6.93
C MET A 30 5.82 -3.13 -7.09
N LEU A 31 6.17 -1.87 -6.84
CA LEU A 31 7.53 -1.40 -6.76
C LEU A 31 7.92 -1.25 -5.30
N LEU A 32 9.07 -1.78 -4.93
CA LEU A 32 9.80 -1.37 -3.74
C LEU A 32 10.82 -0.34 -4.18
N LEU A 33 10.72 0.88 -3.66
CA LEU A 33 11.61 1.98 -4.00
C LEU A 33 12.28 2.48 -2.72
N ASP A 34 13.60 2.48 -2.68
CA ASP A 34 14.36 3.24 -1.69
C ASP A 34 14.27 4.72 -2.07
N LEU A 35 13.76 5.56 -1.17
CA LEU A 35 13.51 6.97 -1.46
C LEU A 35 14.80 7.74 -1.83
N ASP A 36 15.95 7.26 -1.40
CA ASP A 36 17.26 7.84 -1.74
C ASP A 36 17.76 7.37 -3.13
N GLU A 37 17.22 6.26 -3.69
CA GLU A 37 17.58 5.72 -5.01
C GLU A 37 16.66 6.19 -6.15
N VAL A 38 15.44 6.65 -5.84
CA VAL A 38 14.38 6.87 -6.85
C VAL A 38 14.80 7.83 -7.96
N GLU A 39 15.55 8.89 -7.65
CA GLU A 39 16.01 9.86 -8.65
C GLU A 39 17.01 9.22 -9.62
N ALA A 40 17.98 8.48 -9.09
CA ALA A 40 18.96 7.75 -9.91
C ALA A 40 18.29 6.66 -10.76
N LEU A 41 17.27 5.99 -10.23
CA LEU A 41 16.46 5.01 -10.98
C LEU A 41 15.72 5.69 -12.13
N SER A 42 15.09 6.84 -11.89
CA SER A 42 14.38 7.62 -12.91
C SER A 42 15.31 8.10 -14.02
N ALA A 43 16.56 8.46 -13.69
CA ALA A 43 17.55 8.85 -14.70
C ALA A 43 18.09 7.66 -15.51
N ARG A 44 18.14 6.46 -14.92
CA ARG A 44 18.73 5.26 -15.55
C ARG A 44 17.74 4.46 -16.39
N LEU A 45 16.48 4.35 -15.92
CA LEU A 45 15.47 3.50 -16.56
C LEU A 45 14.66 4.29 -17.58
N ARG A 46 14.46 3.71 -18.77
CA ARG A 46 13.71 4.35 -19.85
C ARG A 46 12.20 4.24 -19.68
N LEU A 47 11.73 3.14 -19.03
CA LEU A 47 10.31 2.83 -18.86
C LEU A 47 9.75 3.28 -17.50
N PHE A 48 10.60 3.84 -16.63
CA PHE A 48 10.24 4.34 -15.32
C PHE A 48 10.60 5.82 -15.17
N SER A 49 9.75 6.61 -14.53
CA SER A 49 10.08 7.97 -14.13
C SER A 49 9.49 8.37 -12.78
N ARG A 50 10.20 9.26 -12.08
CA ARG A 50 9.70 10.00 -10.93
C ARG A 50 9.09 11.32 -11.40
N LYS A 51 7.86 11.64 -10.97
CA LYS A 51 7.16 12.92 -11.23
C LYS A 51 6.79 13.21 -12.70
N ALA A 52 7.25 12.43 -13.67
CA ALA A 52 6.96 12.64 -15.09
C ALA A 52 6.09 11.50 -15.65
N TRP A 53 5.43 11.76 -16.79
CA TRP A 53 4.68 10.73 -17.50
C TRP A 53 5.64 9.67 -18.06
N ASN A 54 5.31 8.41 -17.89
CA ASN A 54 6.01 7.27 -18.47
C ASN A 54 5.09 6.04 -18.49
N LEU A 55 5.58 4.91 -19.02
CA LEU A 55 4.86 3.63 -18.96
C LEU A 55 4.64 3.19 -17.51
N VAL A 56 5.65 3.35 -16.67
CA VAL A 56 5.57 3.15 -15.21
C VAL A 56 6.07 4.40 -14.51
N GLY A 57 5.37 4.88 -13.51
CA GLY A 57 5.73 6.09 -12.80
C GLY A 57 5.52 5.99 -11.29
N PHE A 58 6.32 6.75 -10.56
CA PHE A 58 6.16 7.04 -9.15
C PHE A 58 6.03 8.54 -8.93
N HIS A 59 4.98 8.97 -8.24
CA HIS A 59 4.76 10.39 -7.99
C HIS A 59 4.65 10.60 -6.49
N ASP A 60 5.56 11.39 -5.92
CA ASP A 60 5.57 11.71 -4.48
C ASP A 60 4.23 12.28 -4.01
N ARG A 61 3.59 13.14 -4.83
CA ARG A 61 2.28 13.75 -4.55
C ARG A 61 1.15 12.75 -4.26
N ASP A 62 1.30 11.51 -4.72
CA ASP A 62 0.32 10.46 -4.43
C ASP A 62 0.39 9.99 -2.98
N HIS A 63 1.47 10.36 -2.28
CA HIS A 63 1.80 9.91 -0.94
C HIS A 63 1.97 11.06 0.05
N LEU A 64 2.01 12.31 -0.41
CA LEU A 64 2.17 13.51 0.42
C LEU A 64 0.83 14.07 0.90
N ASP A 65 0.83 14.61 2.11
CA ASP A 65 -0.22 15.49 2.64
C ASP A 65 0.13 16.96 2.40
N ASP A 66 1.44 17.30 2.54
CA ASP A 66 1.98 18.62 2.24
C ASP A 66 2.73 18.60 0.91
N PRO A 67 2.23 19.27 -0.15
CA PRO A 67 2.90 19.34 -1.45
C PRO A 67 4.28 20.02 -1.44
N GLN A 68 4.61 20.77 -0.38
CA GLN A 68 5.90 21.45 -0.23
C GLN A 68 6.97 20.59 0.44
N ALA A 69 6.57 19.54 1.13
CA ALA A 69 7.49 18.61 1.79
C ALA A 69 8.12 17.62 0.81
N THR A 70 9.30 17.10 1.15
CA THR A 70 9.78 15.87 0.51
C THR A 70 9.06 14.67 1.13
N LEU A 71 8.88 13.59 0.35
CA LEU A 71 8.21 12.40 0.88
C LEU A 71 8.96 11.80 2.08
N LYS A 72 10.30 11.84 2.05
CA LYS A 72 11.14 11.36 3.16
C LYS A 72 10.92 12.18 4.42
N ASP A 73 10.91 13.52 4.31
CA ASP A 73 10.70 14.40 5.45
C ASP A 73 9.30 14.26 6.05
N GLU A 74 8.27 14.09 5.20
CA GLU A 74 6.90 13.86 5.68
C GLU A 74 6.78 12.55 6.46
N ILE A 75 7.38 11.46 5.97
CA ILE A 75 7.37 10.18 6.70
C ILE A 75 8.17 10.31 8.01
N LEU A 76 9.33 10.99 8.02
CA LEU A 76 10.09 11.23 9.24
C LEU A 76 9.31 12.09 10.25
N ALA A 77 8.57 13.10 9.81
CA ALA A 77 7.71 13.89 10.66
C ALA A 77 6.58 13.04 11.29
N LYS A 78 5.95 12.16 10.51
CA LYS A 78 4.93 11.21 11.01
C LYS A 78 5.52 10.25 12.05
N LEU A 79 6.70 9.69 11.77
CA LEU A 79 7.42 8.86 12.75
C LEU A 79 7.78 9.64 14.02
N SER A 80 8.21 10.89 13.89
CA SER A 80 8.57 11.76 15.03
C SER A 80 7.36 12.01 15.93
N ALA A 81 6.20 12.26 15.35
CA ALA A 81 4.95 12.44 16.09
C ALA A 81 4.54 11.20 16.92
N HIS A 82 5.07 10.03 16.58
CA HIS A 82 4.86 8.75 17.29
C HIS A 82 6.10 8.31 18.09
N GLY A 83 7.16 9.13 18.19
CA GLY A 83 8.39 8.78 18.89
C GLY A 83 9.25 7.72 18.20
N LEU A 84 9.04 7.45 16.90
CA LEU A 84 9.65 6.38 16.15
C LEU A 84 10.72 6.84 15.15
N ALA A 85 11.00 8.15 15.03
CA ALA A 85 11.96 8.68 14.06
C ALA A 85 13.43 8.43 14.42
N LYS A 86 13.72 8.15 15.72
CA LYS A 86 15.10 8.06 16.21
C LYS A 86 15.86 6.93 15.50
N GLY A 87 16.98 7.30 14.86
CA GLY A 87 17.88 6.36 14.19
C GLY A 87 17.42 5.91 12.80
N VAL A 88 16.24 6.34 12.32
CA VAL A 88 15.78 6.03 10.96
C VAL A 88 16.65 6.79 9.96
N THR A 89 17.25 6.05 9.03
CA THR A 89 18.13 6.60 7.98
C THR A 89 17.60 6.30 6.58
N THR A 90 16.97 5.13 6.40
CA THR A 90 16.51 4.64 5.11
C THR A 90 15.01 4.39 5.15
N ILE A 91 14.30 4.85 4.13
CA ILE A 91 12.86 4.60 3.95
C ILE A 91 12.66 3.95 2.58
N ARG A 92 12.06 2.76 2.58
CA ARG A 92 11.67 2.03 1.36
C ARG A 92 10.15 1.99 1.27
N VAL A 93 9.61 2.34 0.12
CA VAL A 93 8.16 2.34 -0.12
C VAL A 93 7.77 1.20 -1.02
N LEU A 94 6.85 0.35 -0.57
CA LEU A 94 6.18 -0.66 -1.38
C LEU A 94 4.84 -0.09 -1.84
N THR A 95 4.68 0.04 -3.16
CA THR A 95 3.56 0.77 -3.74
C THR A 95 3.19 0.23 -5.12
N MET A 96 1.92 0.30 -5.48
CA MET A 96 1.52 0.11 -6.88
C MET A 96 1.95 1.33 -7.69
N PRO A 97 2.64 1.16 -8.83
CA PRO A 97 3.03 2.28 -9.67
C PRO A 97 1.84 2.89 -10.42
N ARG A 98 2.02 4.11 -10.91
CA ARG A 98 1.21 4.60 -12.02
C ARG A 98 1.59 3.85 -13.30
N ILE A 99 0.59 3.49 -14.10
CA ILE A 99 0.76 2.90 -15.43
C ILE A 99 0.13 3.87 -16.43
N LEU A 100 0.92 4.34 -17.41
CA LEU A 100 0.49 5.36 -18.38
C LEU A 100 -0.11 6.60 -17.70
N GLY A 101 0.50 7.03 -16.59
CA GLY A 101 0.07 8.18 -15.81
C GLY A 101 -1.14 7.97 -14.91
N LYS A 102 -1.81 6.81 -14.99
CA LYS A 102 -2.95 6.45 -14.13
C LYS A 102 -2.51 5.55 -12.98
N GLY A 103 -2.99 5.82 -11.78
CA GLY A 103 -2.66 5.04 -10.59
C GLY A 103 -3.84 4.95 -9.64
N PHE A 104 -3.98 3.78 -9.04
CA PHE A 104 -4.82 3.55 -7.87
C PHE A 104 -4.07 2.63 -6.92
N ASN A 105 -3.82 3.12 -5.72
CA ASN A 105 -3.02 2.42 -4.73
C ASN A 105 -3.77 2.40 -3.39
N PRO A 106 -4.51 1.33 -3.09
CA PRO A 106 -5.31 1.26 -1.87
C PRO A 106 -4.47 1.12 -0.60
N LEU A 107 -3.27 0.54 -0.71
CA LEU A 107 -2.34 0.37 0.40
C LEU A 107 -0.91 0.62 -0.09
N THR A 108 -0.24 1.56 0.56
CA THR A 108 1.21 1.79 0.47
C THR A 108 1.83 1.43 1.80
N VAL A 109 2.98 0.75 1.80
CA VAL A 109 3.73 0.45 3.02
C VAL A 109 5.10 1.08 2.95
N PHE A 110 5.43 1.91 3.94
CA PHE A 110 6.77 2.43 4.13
C PHE A 110 7.49 1.59 5.18
N PHE A 111 8.62 1.03 4.80
CA PHE A 111 9.53 0.28 5.66
C PHE A 111 10.66 1.21 6.09
N CYS A 112 10.74 1.52 7.37
CA CYS A 112 11.67 2.48 7.93
C CYS A 112 12.79 1.75 8.65
N HIS A 113 14.04 1.94 8.19
CA HIS A 113 15.21 1.19 8.64
C HIS A 113 16.22 2.12 9.33
N ASP A 114 16.94 1.57 10.30
CA ASP A 114 18.05 2.25 10.95
C ASP A 114 19.36 2.18 10.13
N GLY A 115 20.43 2.73 10.68
CA GLY A 115 21.76 2.75 10.04
C GLY A 115 22.41 1.37 9.86
N GLN A 116 21.90 0.32 10.51
CA GLN A 116 22.28 -1.08 10.34
C GLN A 116 21.35 -1.86 9.43
N ASP A 117 20.46 -1.16 8.69
CA ASP A 117 19.45 -1.75 7.80
C ASP A 117 18.40 -2.63 8.53
N ARG A 118 18.25 -2.47 9.86
CA ARG A 118 17.21 -3.16 10.62
C ARG A 118 15.89 -2.40 10.49
N LEU A 119 14.80 -3.12 10.23
CA LEU A 119 13.46 -2.54 10.21
C LEU A 119 13.05 -2.14 11.63
N VAL A 120 12.71 -0.86 11.84
CA VAL A 120 12.35 -0.30 13.15
C VAL A 120 10.92 0.22 13.23
N ALA A 121 10.35 0.61 12.09
CA ALA A 121 8.97 1.07 12.01
C ALA A 121 8.36 0.81 10.63
N THR A 122 7.04 0.74 10.57
CA THR A 122 6.26 0.74 9.33
C THR A 122 5.23 1.85 9.35
N VAL A 123 4.91 2.38 8.15
CA VAL A 123 3.74 3.24 7.96
C VAL A 123 2.87 2.59 6.90
N HIS A 124 1.67 2.17 7.30
CA HIS A 124 0.67 1.62 6.39
C HIS A 124 -0.30 2.73 5.98
N ALA A 125 -0.07 3.30 4.79
CA ALA A 125 -0.90 4.36 4.23
C ALA A 125 -2.07 3.74 3.46
N VAL A 126 -3.25 3.76 4.07
CA VAL A 126 -4.48 3.21 3.49
C VAL A 126 -5.26 4.32 2.80
N ARG A 127 -5.69 4.08 1.57
CA ARG A 127 -6.50 5.02 0.78
C ARG A 127 -7.83 4.39 0.38
N ASN A 128 -8.90 5.15 0.51
CA ASN A 128 -10.21 4.72 0.00
C ASN A 128 -10.47 5.24 -1.43
N THR A 129 -11.55 4.73 -2.04
CA THR A 129 -11.98 5.15 -3.39
C THR A 129 -12.50 6.60 -3.44
N PHE A 130 -12.75 7.24 -2.29
CA PHE A 130 -13.15 8.65 -2.19
C PHE A 130 -11.96 9.61 -2.16
N GLY A 131 -10.72 9.09 -2.28
CA GLY A 131 -9.48 9.87 -2.29
C GLY A 131 -9.00 10.30 -0.90
N GLN A 132 -9.60 9.79 0.17
CA GLN A 132 -9.13 10.03 1.53
C GLN A 132 -8.03 9.03 1.88
N ARG A 133 -7.11 9.42 2.79
CA ARG A 133 -5.98 8.61 3.27
C ARG A 133 -5.92 8.63 4.80
N HIS A 134 -5.46 7.54 5.37
CA HIS A 134 -5.08 7.42 6.77
C HIS A 134 -3.80 6.59 6.90
N ASP A 135 -2.88 7.07 7.73
CA ASP A 135 -1.57 6.44 7.93
C ASP A 135 -1.52 5.79 9.31
N TYR A 136 -1.32 4.48 9.36
CA TYR A 136 -1.06 3.73 10.58
C TYR A 136 0.46 3.67 10.79
N VAL A 137 0.97 4.44 11.75
CA VAL A 137 2.39 4.54 12.09
C VAL A 137 2.66 3.62 13.27
N MET A 138 3.46 2.60 13.08
CA MET A 138 3.64 1.54 14.07
C MET A 138 5.11 1.12 14.21
N PRO A 139 5.57 0.78 15.45
CA PRO A 139 6.88 0.17 15.63
C PRO A 139 6.89 -1.21 14.94
N ALA A 140 8.00 -1.55 14.30
CA ALA A 140 8.18 -2.86 13.69
C ALA A 140 9.17 -3.69 14.51
N ARG A 141 8.71 -4.86 14.94
CA ARG A 141 9.54 -5.86 15.61
C ARG A 141 9.45 -7.15 14.81
N LEU A 142 10.60 -7.57 14.27
CA LEU A 142 10.69 -8.80 13.51
C LEU A 142 10.63 -9.99 14.45
N GLY A 143 9.65 -10.87 14.27
CA GLY A 143 9.55 -12.14 14.97
C GLY A 143 10.63 -13.14 14.53
N LEU A 144 10.78 -14.21 15.28
CA LEU A 144 11.75 -15.29 14.95
C LEU A 144 11.43 -15.99 13.64
N ASP A 145 10.19 -15.96 13.21
CA ASP A 145 9.67 -16.49 11.94
C ASP A 145 9.85 -15.53 10.76
N GLY A 146 10.39 -14.33 11.03
CA GLY A 146 10.60 -13.28 10.04
C GLY A 146 9.38 -12.47 9.67
N TRP A 147 8.30 -12.53 10.46
CA TRP A 147 7.10 -11.70 10.30
C TRP A 147 7.09 -10.52 11.28
N VAL A 148 6.39 -9.48 10.89
CA VAL A 148 6.04 -8.33 11.72
C VAL A 148 4.54 -8.33 11.89
N GLU A 149 4.06 -8.48 13.13
CA GLU A 149 2.66 -8.44 13.51
C GLU A 149 2.37 -7.12 14.23
N GLN A 150 1.30 -6.46 13.82
CA GLN A 150 0.91 -5.15 14.36
C GLN A 150 -0.61 -5.05 14.41
N GLU A 151 -1.13 -4.35 15.42
CA GLU A 151 -2.56 -4.15 15.60
C GLU A 151 -2.90 -2.66 15.64
N ALA A 152 -4.05 -2.30 15.08
CA ALA A 152 -4.58 -0.95 15.16
C ALA A 152 -6.11 -0.97 15.20
N GLY A 153 -6.71 -0.07 16.00
CA GLY A 153 -8.12 0.22 15.88
C GLY A 153 -8.44 0.79 14.51
N LYS A 154 -9.57 0.39 13.91
CA LYS A 154 -10.02 0.95 12.64
C LYS A 154 -10.40 2.43 12.81
N ALA A 155 -9.48 3.32 12.46
CA ALA A 155 -9.67 4.77 12.52
C ALA A 155 -10.16 5.37 11.19
N PHE A 156 -10.28 4.55 10.12
CA PHE A 156 -10.50 5.06 8.77
C PHE A 156 -11.64 4.34 8.02
N TYR A 157 -12.50 5.14 7.35
CA TYR A 157 -13.59 4.64 6.53
C TYR A 157 -13.07 4.19 5.16
N VAL A 158 -12.82 2.90 5.00
CA VAL A 158 -12.27 2.32 3.76
C VAL A 158 -13.36 1.87 2.80
N SER A 159 -14.48 1.35 3.33
CA SER A 159 -15.53 0.74 2.52
C SER A 159 -16.90 0.94 3.15
N PRO A 160 -17.95 1.21 2.35
CA PRO A 160 -19.32 1.31 2.84
C PRO A 160 -19.90 -0.01 3.37
N PHE A 161 -19.17 -1.12 3.22
CA PHE A 161 -19.59 -2.46 3.64
C PHE A 161 -18.96 -2.91 4.97
N LEU A 162 -18.21 -2.03 5.65
CA LEU A 162 -17.54 -2.31 6.91
C LEU A 162 -17.85 -1.23 7.96
N PRO A 163 -18.37 -1.57 9.15
CA PRO A 163 -18.59 -0.62 10.24
C PRO A 163 -17.27 -0.02 10.75
N MET A 164 -17.34 0.97 11.65
CA MET A 164 -16.13 1.64 12.17
C MET A 164 -15.54 0.96 13.40
N ASN A 165 -16.33 0.27 14.22
CA ASN A 165 -15.88 -0.42 15.45
C ASN A 165 -15.21 -1.77 15.14
N LEU A 166 -14.14 -1.74 14.36
CA LEU A 166 -13.36 -2.90 13.96
C LEU A 166 -11.91 -2.73 14.35
N ARG A 167 -11.16 -3.83 14.35
CA ARG A 167 -9.71 -3.86 14.50
C ARG A 167 -9.05 -4.28 13.18
N TYR A 168 -7.88 -3.75 12.94
CA TYR A 168 -6.97 -4.22 11.89
C TYR A 168 -5.80 -4.94 12.52
N ASP A 169 -5.54 -6.14 12.05
CA ASP A 169 -4.30 -6.86 12.29
C ASP A 169 -3.49 -6.83 10.99
N PHE A 170 -2.26 -6.33 11.11
CA PHE A 170 -1.33 -6.25 9.99
C PHE A 170 -0.28 -7.34 10.16
N GLU A 171 -0.17 -8.21 9.17
CA GLU A 171 0.88 -9.23 9.10
C GLU A 171 1.77 -8.93 7.90
N THR A 172 3.04 -8.65 8.17
CA THR A 172 3.97 -8.25 7.12
C THR A 172 5.24 -9.11 7.17
N LYS A 173 5.53 -9.78 6.06
CA LYS A 173 6.87 -10.31 5.79
C LYS A 173 7.64 -9.25 5.01
N PRO A 174 8.66 -8.61 5.64
CA PRO A 174 9.39 -7.51 5.03
C PRO A 174 10.04 -7.89 3.70
N PRO A 175 10.27 -6.90 2.80
CA PRO A 175 10.82 -7.15 1.47
C PRO A 175 12.20 -7.80 1.50
N ALA A 176 12.28 -9.03 0.97
CA ALA A 176 13.51 -9.80 0.71
C ALA A 176 13.38 -10.46 -0.68
N GLU A 177 13.66 -11.76 -0.83
CA GLU A 177 13.37 -12.50 -2.08
C GLU A 177 11.86 -12.63 -2.32
N ALA A 178 11.06 -12.54 -1.27
CA ALA A 178 9.62 -12.42 -1.31
C ALA A 178 9.15 -11.31 -0.35
N VAL A 179 7.96 -10.79 -0.58
CA VAL A 179 7.25 -9.88 0.32
C VAL A 179 5.83 -10.37 0.51
N SER A 180 5.30 -10.22 1.72
CA SER A 180 3.87 -10.40 1.97
C SER A 180 3.38 -9.25 2.84
N VAL A 181 2.22 -8.69 2.50
CA VAL A 181 1.54 -7.67 3.30
C VAL A 181 0.08 -8.09 3.43
N GLY A 182 -0.30 -8.48 4.62
CA GLY A 182 -1.65 -8.87 5.01
C GLY A 182 -2.30 -7.82 5.89
N VAL A 183 -3.60 -7.64 5.72
CA VAL A 183 -4.47 -6.84 6.58
C VAL A 183 -5.73 -7.64 6.85
N ASP A 184 -5.90 -8.06 8.08
CA ASP A 184 -7.12 -8.68 8.56
C ASP A 184 -8.01 -7.63 9.23
N VAL A 185 -9.28 -7.69 8.94
CA VAL A 185 -10.32 -6.86 9.55
C VAL A 185 -11.14 -7.74 10.47
N LEU A 186 -11.19 -7.37 11.75
CA LEU A 186 -11.82 -8.18 12.79
C LEU A 186 -12.93 -7.41 13.49
N ASP A 187 -13.99 -8.14 13.84
CA ASP A 187 -14.98 -7.74 14.83
C ASP A 187 -14.86 -8.65 16.07
N GLU A 188 -15.80 -8.54 17.03
CA GLU A 188 -15.85 -9.37 18.23
C GLU A 188 -15.95 -10.88 17.93
N GLY A 189 -16.48 -11.26 16.77
CA GLY A 189 -16.61 -12.64 16.31
C GLY A 189 -15.42 -13.16 15.48
N GLY A 190 -14.31 -12.40 15.37
CA GLY A 190 -13.09 -12.76 14.64
C GLY A 190 -13.01 -12.15 13.23
N VAL A 191 -12.17 -12.72 12.36
CA VAL A 191 -11.88 -12.19 11.03
C VAL A 191 -13.11 -12.17 10.12
N ILE A 192 -13.43 -10.98 9.57
CA ILE A 192 -14.52 -10.75 8.61
C ILE A 192 -14.03 -10.52 7.18
N LEU A 193 -12.81 -10.02 7.04
CA LEU A 193 -12.16 -9.77 5.76
C LEU A 193 -10.67 -9.90 5.93
N SER A 194 -10.02 -10.63 5.03
CA SER A 194 -8.57 -10.69 4.88
C SER A 194 -8.19 -10.13 3.51
N ALA A 195 -7.16 -9.31 3.46
CA ALA A 195 -6.60 -8.76 2.21
C ALA A 195 -5.08 -8.93 2.24
N THR A 196 -4.52 -9.71 1.32
CA THR A 196 -3.09 -10.02 1.32
C THR A 196 -2.51 -9.81 -0.06
N PHE A 197 -1.41 -9.07 -0.14
CA PHE A 197 -0.49 -9.06 -1.28
C PHE A 197 0.68 -10.00 -0.99
N ALA A 198 1.02 -10.87 -1.93
CA ALA A 198 2.23 -11.68 -1.89
C ALA A 198 2.95 -11.58 -3.24
N GLY A 199 4.25 -11.28 -3.22
CA GLY A 199 5.04 -11.07 -4.43
C GLY A 199 6.45 -11.60 -4.33
N GLN A 200 7.02 -11.96 -5.50
CA GLN A 200 8.39 -12.42 -5.66
C GLN A 200 9.27 -11.30 -6.22
N ARG A 201 10.47 -11.17 -5.67
CA ARG A 201 11.45 -10.16 -6.06
C ARG A 201 11.91 -10.35 -7.50
N ARG A 202 12.03 -9.23 -8.21
CA ARG A 202 12.69 -9.11 -9.51
C ARG A 202 13.56 -7.86 -9.48
N SER A 203 14.73 -7.90 -10.12
CA SER A 203 15.55 -6.70 -10.31
C SER A 203 14.76 -5.64 -11.09
N LEU A 204 14.81 -4.39 -10.64
CA LEU A 204 14.12 -3.29 -11.30
C LEU A 204 14.93 -2.84 -12.53
N THR A 205 14.52 -3.35 -13.68
CA THR A 205 15.10 -3.08 -15.01
C THR A 205 13.99 -2.81 -16.02
N ASP A 206 14.31 -2.16 -17.14
CA ASP A 206 13.33 -1.93 -18.22
C ASP A 206 12.72 -3.25 -18.73
N GLY A 207 13.53 -4.30 -18.86
CA GLY A 207 13.04 -5.63 -19.26
C GLY A 207 12.07 -6.24 -18.24
N ALA A 208 12.34 -6.09 -16.94
CA ALA A 208 11.42 -6.56 -15.89
C ALA A 208 10.12 -5.74 -15.87
N ILE A 209 10.20 -4.43 -16.07
CA ILE A 209 9.04 -3.53 -16.19
C ILE A 209 8.19 -3.96 -17.40
N LEU A 210 8.79 -4.14 -18.56
CA LEU A 210 8.07 -4.58 -19.76
C LEU A 210 7.39 -5.94 -19.56
N LYS A 211 8.10 -6.91 -18.96
CA LYS A 211 7.54 -8.23 -18.64
C LYS A 211 6.37 -8.12 -17.65
N ALA A 212 6.47 -7.24 -16.65
CA ALA A 212 5.40 -7.01 -15.69
C ALA A 212 4.18 -6.36 -16.34
N LEU A 213 4.37 -5.36 -17.21
CA LEU A 213 3.29 -4.72 -17.98
C LEU A 213 2.57 -5.70 -18.91
N LEU A 214 3.32 -6.55 -19.61
CA LEU A 214 2.74 -7.58 -20.48
C LEU A 214 1.98 -8.65 -19.67
N GLY A 215 2.47 -9.00 -18.48
CA GLY A 215 1.82 -9.95 -17.58
C GLY A 215 0.61 -9.39 -16.84
N HIS A 216 0.55 -8.04 -16.68
CA HIS A 216 -0.50 -7.35 -15.91
C HIS A 216 -1.05 -6.11 -16.65
N PRO A 217 -1.44 -6.23 -17.96
CA PRO A 217 -1.73 -5.07 -18.80
C PRO A 217 -2.90 -4.22 -18.27
N TRP A 218 -3.79 -4.85 -17.55
CA TRP A 218 -5.00 -4.23 -17.01
C TRP A 218 -4.93 -3.92 -15.52
N GLN A 219 -3.74 -3.94 -14.92
CA GLN A 219 -3.60 -3.76 -13.48
C GLN A 219 -4.39 -2.55 -12.95
N VAL A 220 -4.17 -1.36 -13.50
CA VAL A 220 -4.88 -0.15 -13.05
C VAL A 220 -6.35 -0.16 -13.49
N ALA A 221 -6.61 -0.38 -14.77
CA ALA A 221 -7.98 -0.43 -15.30
C ALA A 221 -8.76 -1.59 -14.68
N GLY A 222 -8.13 -2.78 -14.59
CA GLY A 222 -8.75 -3.96 -14.00
C GLY A 222 -9.06 -3.79 -12.51
N ILE A 223 -8.19 -3.15 -11.73
CA ILE A 223 -8.47 -2.88 -10.30
C ILE A 223 -9.68 -1.94 -10.16
N LEU A 224 -9.73 -0.82 -10.91
CA LEU A 224 -10.86 0.10 -10.85
C LEU A 224 -12.17 -0.58 -11.27
N VAL A 225 -12.15 -1.31 -12.38
CA VAL A 225 -13.31 -2.09 -12.85
C VAL A 225 -13.69 -3.17 -11.84
N ALA A 226 -12.72 -3.92 -11.30
CA ALA A 226 -12.98 -4.96 -10.31
C ALA A 226 -13.59 -4.40 -9.03
N ILE A 227 -13.09 -3.27 -8.50
CA ILE A 227 -13.66 -2.64 -7.30
C ILE A 227 -15.13 -2.29 -7.51
N HIS A 228 -15.47 -1.64 -8.64
CA HIS A 228 -16.85 -1.26 -8.93
C HIS A 228 -17.73 -2.49 -9.18
N TRP A 229 -17.21 -3.49 -9.90
CA TRP A 229 -17.90 -4.75 -10.16
C TRP A 229 -18.12 -5.57 -8.89
N GLU A 230 -17.10 -5.68 -8.02
CA GLU A 230 -17.24 -6.36 -6.73
C GLU A 230 -18.20 -5.63 -5.79
N ALA A 231 -18.15 -4.29 -5.75
CA ALA A 231 -19.10 -3.50 -4.99
C ALA A 231 -20.55 -3.75 -5.48
N LEU A 232 -20.76 -3.80 -6.80
CA LEU A 232 -22.07 -4.12 -7.38
C LEU A 232 -22.53 -5.54 -7.00
N LYS A 233 -21.64 -6.54 -7.10
CA LYS A 233 -21.97 -7.92 -6.67
C LYS A 233 -22.28 -8.00 -5.18
N ILE A 234 -21.57 -7.26 -4.33
CA ILE A 234 -21.81 -7.20 -2.89
C ILE A 234 -23.20 -6.60 -2.61
N ILE A 235 -23.57 -5.50 -3.28
CA ILE A 235 -24.91 -4.90 -3.18
C ILE A 235 -25.99 -5.90 -3.62
N LEU A 236 -25.81 -6.53 -4.77
CA LEU A 236 -26.76 -7.53 -5.29
C LEU A 236 -26.90 -8.75 -4.38
N LYS A 237 -25.86 -9.12 -3.63
CA LYS A 237 -25.90 -10.17 -2.60
C LYS A 237 -26.57 -9.73 -1.30
N GLY A 238 -26.99 -8.45 -1.18
CA GLY A 238 -27.72 -7.91 -0.03
C GLY A 238 -26.85 -7.67 1.21
N PHE A 239 -25.61 -7.25 1.03
CA PHE A 239 -24.77 -6.78 2.15
C PHE A 239 -25.29 -5.44 2.67
N ARG A 240 -25.17 -5.21 3.98
CA ARG A 240 -25.60 -3.96 4.63
C ARG A 240 -24.66 -2.82 4.23
N PHE A 241 -25.26 -1.67 3.87
CA PHE A 241 -24.54 -0.43 3.57
C PHE A 241 -24.35 0.39 4.85
N TYR A 242 -23.13 0.86 5.11
CA TYR A 242 -22.80 1.79 6.20
C TYR A 242 -22.42 3.14 5.58
N PRO A 243 -23.24 4.20 5.74
CA PRO A 243 -22.90 5.53 5.23
C PRO A 243 -21.73 6.13 6.03
N GLN A 244 -20.95 6.99 5.37
CA GLN A 244 -19.84 7.70 6.00
C GLN A 244 -20.40 8.76 6.98
N ASP A 245 -20.02 8.67 8.26
CA ASP A 245 -20.37 9.68 9.25
C ASP A 245 -19.69 11.02 8.96
N LYS A 246 -20.35 12.15 9.35
CA LYS A 246 -19.82 13.51 9.17
C LYS A 246 -18.48 13.73 9.87
N ALA A 247 -18.23 13.02 10.98
CA ALA A 247 -16.98 13.08 11.73
C ALA A 247 -15.74 12.59 10.92
N THR A 248 -15.93 11.65 9.99
CA THR A 248 -14.85 11.12 9.13
C THR A 248 -14.64 11.94 7.85
N ARG A 249 -15.53 12.89 7.53
CA ARG A 249 -15.38 13.80 6.36
C ARG A 249 -14.23 14.79 6.47
N GLY A 250 -13.71 15.02 7.69
CA GLY A 250 -12.59 15.94 7.95
C GLY A 250 -11.19 15.37 7.67
N LEU A 251 -11.08 14.07 7.37
CA LEU A 251 -9.82 13.48 6.93
C LEU A 251 -9.50 14.03 5.52
N ARG A 252 -8.43 14.81 5.44
CA ARG A 252 -8.07 15.66 4.29
C ARG A 252 -8.13 14.91 2.96
N ARG A 253 -8.81 15.51 1.98
CA ARG A 253 -8.63 15.18 0.56
C ARG A 253 -7.26 15.74 0.13
N PRO A 254 -6.38 14.98 -0.52
CA PRO A 254 -5.27 15.58 -1.23
C PRO A 254 -5.84 16.56 -2.26
N ALA A 255 -5.25 17.75 -2.35
CA ALA A 255 -5.67 18.77 -3.31
C ALA A 255 -5.67 18.18 -4.72
N ALA A 256 -6.82 18.24 -5.38
CA ALA A 256 -6.94 17.90 -6.79
C ALA A 256 -6.35 19.08 -7.59
N SER A 257 -5.32 18.83 -8.34
CA SER A 257 -4.85 19.68 -9.44
C SER A 257 -4.36 18.81 -10.58
#